data_6c96be81ede1a56a1b46760801a71268
#
_entry.id   6c96be81ede1a56a1b46760801a71268
#
_cell.length_a   1.000
_cell.length_b   1.000
_cell.length_c   1.000
_cell.angle_alpha   90.00
_cell.angle_beta   90.00
_cell.angle_gamma   90.00
#
_symmetry.space_group_name_H-M   'P 1'
#
loop_
_entity.id
_entity.type
_entity.pdbx_description
1 polymer ?
#
loop_
_entity_poly.entity_id
_entity_poly.type
_entity_poly.pdbx_seq_one_letter_code
_entity_poly.pdbx_strand_id
1 'polypeptide(L)'
;MSQYMLIINPGSTSTKMALFDGNKQIAEETVRHDAKELHQFDNVADQFSYRMTQIDLWIDSLKLKPGQIAAVVGRGAPLKPLEGGSYIISDTMLDDLRDRIYSNHASNLGAIIADALGRRYSAPSLISDPITTDNFVDVARVSGVPEIDRKCRVHALNIKEVCRCEAEKLGKKLEQLNFVAVHMGGGVSVAALQGGKVIDVNDALLGMGPFSPDRAGALPIGGLVKLCYSGQFTEAEMIDKLSRKSGLIAYIGVADLRETQKLIDRGDQKALLYFNAMAYQIAKEIGQAAVALAGKFEAIVLTGGMANSERLTAEIKKYVSFLGKVTVVPGEFEMAALAAAGVRFLNGQEKLKIY
;
A
#
# COMPACT_ATOMS: atom_id res chain seq x y z
N MET A 1 -21.27 -7.91 -25.63
CA MET A 1 -20.97 -6.49 -25.38
C MET A 1 -19.76 -6.45 -24.48
N SER A 2 -18.81 -5.57 -24.74
CA SER A 2 -17.65 -5.40 -23.83
C SER A 2 -18.15 -5.00 -22.45
N GLN A 3 -17.68 -5.67 -21.43
CA GLN A 3 -18.02 -5.39 -20.02
C GLN A 3 -16.80 -4.79 -19.35
N TYR A 4 -16.85 -3.51 -19.11
CA TYR A 4 -15.75 -2.75 -18.51
C TYR A 4 -15.84 -2.70 -17.00
N MET A 5 -14.71 -2.45 -16.37
CA MET A 5 -14.61 -2.13 -14.95
C MET A 5 -14.10 -0.69 -14.78
N LEU A 6 -14.75 0.05 -13.88
CA LEU A 6 -14.26 1.35 -13.41
C LEU A 6 -13.44 1.13 -12.15
N ILE A 7 -12.22 1.66 -12.15
CA ILE A 7 -11.28 1.57 -11.03
C ILE A 7 -11.06 2.96 -10.46
N ILE A 8 -11.22 3.10 -9.14
CA ILE A 8 -11.16 4.38 -8.43
C ILE A 8 -10.13 4.32 -7.31
N ASN A 9 -9.09 5.12 -7.39
CA ASN A 9 -8.01 5.20 -6.41
C ASN A 9 -7.77 6.66 -5.95
N PRO A 10 -8.50 7.14 -4.94
CA PRO A 10 -8.30 8.48 -4.39
C PRO A 10 -7.03 8.53 -3.53
N GLY A 11 -6.17 9.50 -3.84
CA GLY A 11 -5.03 9.90 -3.03
C GLY A 11 -5.28 11.23 -2.32
N SER A 12 -4.34 11.68 -1.52
CA SER A 12 -4.47 12.92 -0.72
C SER A 12 -4.72 14.15 -1.61
N THR A 13 -3.96 14.30 -2.69
CA THR A 13 -4.01 15.45 -3.60
C THR A 13 -4.44 15.11 -5.02
N SER A 14 -4.89 13.88 -5.26
CA SER A 14 -5.30 13.43 -6.59
C SER A 14 -6.34 12.31 -6.50
N THR A 15 -7.06 12.09 -7.59
CA THR A 15 -7.89 10.90 -7.79
C THR A 15 -7.47 10.25 -9.10
N LYS A 16 -6.96 9.04 -9.02
CA LYS A 16 -6.62 8.23 -10.18
C LYS A 16 -7.82 7.35 -10.53
N MET A 17 -8.17 7.34 -11.81
CA MET A 17 -9.30 6.58 -12.35
C MET A 17 -8.85 5.81 -13.57
N ALA A 18 -9.40 4.62 -13.79
CA ALA A 18 -9.13 3.87 -15.00
C ALA A 18 -10.34 3.06 -15.44
N LEU A 19 -10.40 2.80 -16.74
CA LEU A 19 -11.33 1.86 -17.37
C LEU A 19 -10.55 0.65 -17.84
N PHE A 20 -11.00 -0.53 -17.45
CA PHE A 20 -10.39 -1.80 -17.82
C PHE A 20 -11.38 -2.70 -18.59
N ASP A 21 -10.86 -3.44 -19.58
CA ASP A 21 -11.52 -4.58 -20.23
C ASP A 21 -10.74 -5.85 -19.85
N GLY A 22 -11.27 -6.63 -18.92
CA GLY A 22 -10.50 -7.65 -18.23
C GLY A 22 -9.28 -7.05 -17.54
N ASN A 23 -8.09 -7.58 -17.80
CA ASN A 23 -6.81 -7.05 -17.28
C ASN A 23 -6.20 -5.95 -18.16
N LYS A 24 -6.85 -5.58 -19.27
CA LYS A 24 -6.33 -4.57 -20.19
C LYS A 24 -6.85 -3.20 -19.82
N GLN A 25 -5.95 -2.28 -19.52
CA GLN A 25 -6.28 -0.87 -19.32
C GLN A 25 -6.67 -0.22 -20.66
N ILE A 26 -7.87 0.36 -20.73
CA ILE A 26 -8.42 1.02 -21.92
C ILE A 26 -8.21 2.53 -21.84
N ALA A 27 -8.43 3.11 -20.65
CA ALA A 27 -8.23 4.54 -20.39
C ALA A 27 -7.79 4.74 -18.95
N GLU A 28 -7.05 5.81 -18.70
CA GLU A 28 -6.67 6.25 -17.37
C GLU A 28 -6.67 7.78 -17.31
N GLU A 29 -7.06 8.34 -16.18
CA GLU A 29 -6.96 9.75 -15.88
C GLU A 29 -6.51 9.95 -14.43
N THR A 30 -5.71 10.97 -14.21
CA THR A 30 -5.31 11.39 -12.87
C THR A 30 -5.66 12.85 -12.67
N VAL A 31 -6.76 13.09 -12.00
CA VAL A 31 -7.17 14.42 -11.61
C VAL A 31 -6.36 14.87 -10.41
N ARG A 32 -5.68 16.00 -10.54
CA ARG A 32 -5.00 16.67 -9.42
C ARG A 32 -5.93 17.70 -8.81
N HIS A 33 -6.05 17.67 -7.50
CA HIS A 33 -6.90 18.58 -6.74
C HIS A 33 -6.07 19.71 -6.12
N ASP A 34 -6.60 20.93 -6.17
CA ASP A 34 -5.95 22.07 -5.52
C ASP A 34 -5.93 21.85 -3.98
N ALA A 35 -4.77 21.97 -3.38
CA ALA A 35 -4.61 21.79 -1.94
C ALA A 35 -5.44 22.80 -1.13
N LYS A 36 -5.61 24.04 -1.62
CA LYS A 36 -6.44 25.07 -0.97
C LYS A 36 -7.91 24.69 -0.95
N GLU A 37 -8.41 24.09 -2.05
CA GLU A 37 -9.78 23.59 -2.12
C GLU A 37 -9.98 22.40 -1.16
N LEU A 38 -9.01 21.49 -1.10
CA LEU A 38 -9.08 20.33 -0.20
C LEU A 38 -9.03 20.72 1.27
N HIS A 39 -8.29 21.79 1.64
CA HIS A 39 -8.19 22.26 3.01
C HIS A 39 -9.48 22.90 3.58
N GLN A 40 -10.48 23.15 2.72
CA GLN A 40 -11.78 23.64 3.17
C GLN A 40 -12.64 22.55 3.82
N PHE A 41 -12.24 21.28 3.69
CA PHE A 41 -12.97 20.13 4.20
C PHE A 41 -12.26 19.54 5.44
N ASP A 42 -12.90 19.59 6.58
CA ASP A 42 -12.38 18.96 7.81
C ASP A 42 -12.48 17.43 7.74
N ASN A 43 -13.52 16.93 7.07
CA ASN A 43 -13.73 15.51 6.82
C ASN A 43 -13.46 15.19 5.34
N VAL A 44 -12.62 14.18 5.10
CA VAL A 44 -12.33 13.73 3.73
C VAL A 44 -13.59 13.26 3.00
N ALA A 45 -14.57 12.67 3.70
CA ALA A 45 -15.82 12.26 3.08
C ALA A 45 -16.59 13.44 2.45
N ASP A 46 -16.46 14.63 3.01
CA ASP A 46 -17.12 15.85 2.49
C ASP A 46 -16.54 16.31 1.15
N GLN A 47 -15.34 15.84 0.78
CA GLN A 47 -14.75 16.07 -0.54
C GLN A 47 -15.47 15.28 -1.65
N PHE A 48 -16.44 14.42 -1.33
CA PHE A 48 -17.13 13.56 -2.30
C PHE A 48 -17.68 14.33 -3.49
N SER A 49 -18.52 15.32 -3.26
CA SER A 49 -19.16 16.10 -4.35
C SER A 49 -18.13 16.84 -5.21
N TYR A 50 -17.11 17.42 -4.57
CA TYR A 50 -16.02 18.11 -5.28
C TYR A 50 -15.27 17.14 -6.22
N ARG A 51 -14.89 15.97 -5.72
CA ARG A 51 -14.15 14.98 -6.52
C ARG A 51 -15.04 14.32 -7.58
N MET A 52 -16.31 14.06 -7.26
CA MET A 52 -17.27 13.48 -8.21
C MET A 52 -17.48 14.34 -9.45
N THR A 53 -17.51 15.67 -9.31
CA THR A 53 -17.61 16.58 -10.47
C THR A 53 -16.52 16.32 -11.51
N GLN A 54 -15.28 16.10 -11.06
CA GLN A 54 -14.17 15.83 -11.97
C GLN A 54 -14.21 14.39 -12.53
N ILE A 55 -14.64 13.44 -11.71
CA ILE A 55 -14.84 12.05 -12.13
C ILE A 55 -15.90 11.96 -13.21
N ASP A 56 -17.01 12.68 -13.05
CA ASP A 56 -18.11 12.71 -14.00
C ASP A 56 -17.68 13.25 -15.36
N LEU A 57 -16.91 14.35 -15.37
CA LEU A 57 -16.36 14.90 -16.62
C LEU A 57 -15.51 13.86 -17.37
N TRP A 58 -14.70 13.10 -16.67
CA TRP A 58 -13.90 12.05 -17.30
C TRP A 58 -14.77 10.89 -17.81
N ILE A 59 -15.72 10.41 -16.99
CA ILE A 59 -16.62 9.31 -17.37
C ILE A 59 -17.45 9.70 -18.59
N ASP A 60 -17.98 10.93 -18.67
CA ASP A 60 -18.75 11.42 -19.79
C ASP A 60 -17.91 11.46 -21.08
N SER A 61 -16.60 11.76 -20.96
CA SER A 61 -15.67 11.73 -22.10
C SER A 61 -15.51 10.35 -22.72
N LEU A 62 -15.70 9.28 -21.92
CA LEU A 62 -15.59 7.88 -22.37
C LEU A 62 -16.79 7.43 -23.22
N LYS A 63 -17.89 8.18 -23.21
CA LYS A 63 -19.12 7.89 -23.97
C LYS A 63 -19.65 6.46 -23.78
N LEU A 64 -19.60 5.98 -22.54
CA LEU A 64 -20.06 4.64 -22.18
C LEU A 64 -21.56 4.51 -22.36
N LYS A 65 -21.98 3.36 -22.89
CA LYS A 65 -23.42 3.02 -23.02
C LYS A 65 -23.93 2.35 -21.73
N PRO A 66 -25.22 2.48 -21.43
CA PRO A 66 -25.83 1.73 -20.32
C PRO A 66 -25.54 0.22 -20.43
N GLY A 67 -25.24 -0.40 -19.29
CA GLY A 67 -24.94 -1.83 -19.21
C GLY A 67 -23.52 -2.25 -19.65
N GLN A 68 -22.64 -1.31 -20.00
CA GLN A 68 -21.24 -1.61 -20.32
C GLN A 68 -20.33 -1.72 -19.09
N ILE A 69 -20.74 -1.23 -17.92
CA ILE A 69 -19.98 -1.37 -16.68
C ILE A 69 -20.41 -2.65 -15.96
N ALA A 70 -19.47 -3.58 -15.80
CA ALA A 70 -19.68 -4.85 -15.14
C ALA A 70 -19.40 -4.81 -13.62
N ALA A 71 -18.46 -3.96 -13.22
CA ALA A 71 -18.14 -3.73 -11.81
C ALA A 71 -17.45 -2.38 -11.59
N VAL A 72 -17.54 -1.85 -10.38
CA VAL A 72 -16.76 -0.69 -9.92
C VAL A 72 -15.89 -1.12 -8.74
N VAL A 73 -14.58 -0.87 -8.84
CA VAL A 73 -13.63 -1.29 -7.82
C VAL A 73 -12.96 -0.07 -7.22
N GLY A 74 -13.19 0.15 -5.94
CA GLY A 74 -12.58 1.21 -5.16
C GLY A 74 -11.34 0.75 -4.41
N ARG A 75 -10.38 1.66 -4.19
CA ARG A 75 -9.28 1.41 -3.26
C ARG A 75 -9.84 1.23 -1.85
N GLY A 76 -9.38 0.19 -1.15
CA GLY A 76 -9.71 -0.02 0.25
C GLY A 76 -9.05 1.01 1.17
N ALA A 77 -9.82 1.49 2.14
CA ALA A 77 -9.40 2.47 3.14
C ALA A 77 -8.86 1.79 4.40
N PRO A 78 -8.30 2.57 5.38
CA PRO A 78 -8.17 2.09 6.74
C PRO A 78 -9.55 1.84 7.36
N LEU A 79 -9.86 0.58 7.57
CA LEU A 79 -11.07 0.04 8.20
C LEU A 79 -10.69 -0.70 9.49
N LYS A 80 -11.62 -1.40 10.14
CA LYS A 80 -11.24 -2.41 11.13
C LYS A 80 -10.29 -3.44 10.52
N PRO A 81 -9.47 -4.15 11.29
CA PRO A 81 -8.66 -5.25 10.78
C PRO A 81 -9.54 -6.27 10.03
N LEU A 82 -9.16 -6.58 8.80
CA LEU A 82 -9.92 -7.46 7.91
C LEU A 82 -9.00 -8.53 7.31
N GLU A 83 -9.52 -9.74 7.12
CA GLU A 83 -8.80 -10.71 6.29
C GLU A 83 -8.54 -10.16 4.88
N GLY A 84 -7.42 -10.57 4.27
CA GLY A 84 -7.15 -10.24 2.86
C GLY A 84 -8.23 -10.78 1.92
N GLY A 85 -8.45 -10.08 0.81
CA GLY A 85 -9.43 -10.40 -0.22
C GLY A 85 -10.35 -9.23 -0.56
N SER A 86 -11.36 -9.51 -1.38
CA SER A 86 -12.30 -8.50 -1.87
C SER A 86 -13.59 -8.51 -1.06
N TYR A 87 -14.12 -7.31 -0.82
CA TYR A 87 -15.32 -7.07 0.00
C TYR A 87 -16.36 -6.33 -0.83
N ILE A 88 -17.63 -6.76 -0.70
CA ILE A 88 -18.74 -5.95 -1.19
C ILE A 88 -18.84 -4.68 -0.33
N ILE A 89 -19.10 -3.55 -0.97
CA ILE A 89 -19.32 -2.31 -0.25
C ILE A 89 -20.73 -2.36 0.36
N SER A 90 -20.80 -2.31 1.70
CA SER A 90 -22.04 -2.35 2.47
C SER A 90 -22.33 -0.99 3.09
N ASP A 91 -23.59 -0.76 3.49
CA ASP A 91 -23.97 0.47 4.18
C ASP A 91 -23.16 0.66 5.47
N THR A 92 -22.95 -0.41 6.26
CA THR A 92 -22.10 -0.35 7.47
C THR A 92 -20.67 0.10 7.14
N MET A 93 -20.07 -0.39 6.05
CA MET A 93 -18.74 0.06 5.63
C MET A 93 -18.75 1.55 5.26
N LEU A 94 -19.77 1.99 4.54
CA LEU A 94 -19.90 3.39 4.12
C LEU A 94 -20.10 4.32 5.33
N ASP A 95 -20.86 3.91 6.34
CA ASP A 95 -21.08 4.69 7.56
C ASP A 95 -19.76 4.82 8.35
N ASP A 96 -19.03 3.73 8.58
CA ASP A 96 -17.74 3.76 9.25
C ASP A 96 -16.73 4.69 8.55
N LEU A 97 -16.77 4.75 7.21
CA LEU A 97 -15.88 5.60 6.41
C LEU A 97 -16.28 7.07 6.46
N ARG A 98 -17.56 7.39 6.45
CA ARG A 98 -18.10 8.75 6.55
C ARG A 98 -17.89 9.32 7.95
N ASP A 99 -18.13 8.50 8.97
CA ASP A 99 -17.99 8.86 10.37
C ASP A 99 -16.54 8.86 10.87
N ARG A 100 -15.60 8.46 10.01
CA ARG A 100 -14.15 8.44 10.31
C ARG A 100 -13.79 7.55 11.48
N ILE A 101 -14.51 6.45 11.71
CA ILE A 101 -14.34 5.57 12.86
C ILE A 101 -12.88 5.10 13.01
N TYR A 102 -12.22 4.78 11.89
CA TYR A 102 -10.85 4.27 11.90
C TYR A 102 -9.82 5.28 11.39
N SER A 103 -10.20 6.19 10.50
CA SER A 103 -9.27 7.14 9.89
C SER A 103 -9.99 8.22 9.08
N ASN A 104 -9.43 9.43 9.07
CA ASN A 104 -9.77 10.49 8.13
C ASN A 104 -8.73 10.50 6.99
N HIS A 105 -8.85 9.57 6.05
CA HIS A 105 -7.87 9.35 4.99
C HIS A 105 -8.50 9.42 3.60
N ALA A 106 -7.78 9.94 2.60
CA ALA A 106 -8.29 10.10 1.23
C ALA A 106 -8.85 8.80 0.63
N SER A 107 -8.28 7.65 0.96
CA SER A 107 -8.79 6.36 0.49
C SER A 107 -10.20 6.01 1.00
N ASN A 108 -10.72 6.70 2.04
CA ASN A 108 -12.12 6.52 2.48
C ASN A 108 -13.08 6.78 1.33
N LEU A 109 -12.74 7.72 0.45
CA LEU A 109 -13.52 8.04 -0.74
C LEU A 109 -13.52 6.92 -1.79
N GLY A 110 -12.58 5.98 -1.74
CA GLY A 110 -12.51 4.89 -2.72
C GLY A 110 -13.80 4.05 -2.73
N ALA A 111 -14.23 3.59 -1.58
CA ALA A 111 -15.48 2.84 -1.43
C ALA A 111 -16.71 3.74 -1.66
N ILE A 112 -16.72 4.97 -1.11
CA ILE A 112 -17.85 5.89 -1.21
C ILE A 112 -18.14 6.24 -2.68
N ILE A 113 -17.11 6.55 -3.47
CA ILE A 113 -17.23 6.84 -4.89
C ILE A 113 -17.61 5.59 -5.68
N ALA A 114 -16.97 4.44 -5.37
CA ALA A 114 -17.27 3.20 -6.05
C ALA A 114 -18.73 2.75 -5.85
N ASP A 115 -19.29 2.92 -4.65
CA ASP A 115 -20.71 2.64 -4.38
C ASP A 115 -21.62 3.57 -5.19
N ALA A 116 -21.38 4.87 -5.18
CA ALA A 116 -22.18 5.84 -5.93
C ALA A 116 -22.21 5.52 -7.44
N LEU A 117 -21.05 5.18 -8.01
CA LEU A 117 -20.94 4.78 -9.42
C LEU A 117 -21.58 3.40 -9.66
N GLY A 118 -21.40 2.44 -8.74
CA GLY A 118 -22.06 1.13 -8.82
C GLY A 118 -23.58 1.25 -8.88
N ARG A 119 -24.17 2.05 -7.99
CA ARG A 119 -25.61 2.36 -8.01
C ARG A 119 -26.05 3.03 -9.32
N ARG A 120 -25.28 4.02 -9.83
CA ARG A 120 -25.55 4.72 -11.09
C ARG A 120 -25.60 3.78 -12.29
N TYR A 121 -24.65 2.84 -12.37
CA TYR A 121 -24.53 1.91 -13.49
C TYR A 121 -25.24 0.55 -13.27
N SER A 122 -25.91 0.36 -12.14
CA SER A 122 -26.51 -0.91 -11.72
C SER A 122 -25.50 -2.06 -11.78
N ALA A 123 -24.26 -1.77 -11.34
CA ALA A 123 -23.12 -2.69 -11.31
C ALA A 123 -22.67 -2.94 -9.87
N PRO A 124 -22.18 -4.14 -9.54
CA PRO A 124 -21.61 -4.40 -8.22
C PRO A 124 -20.42 -3.50 -7.94
N SER A 125 -20.30 -3.05 -6.69
CA SER A 125 -19.18 -2.25 -6.20
C SER A 125 -18.43 -2.99 -5.11
N LEU A 126 -17.08 -2.96 -5.17
CA LEU A 126 -16.22 -3.67 -4.24
C LEU A 126 -14.93 -2.90 -3.94
N ILE A 127 -14.31 -3.26 -2.81
CA ILE A 127 -12.92 -2.93 -2.48
C ILE A 127 -12.10 -4.21 -2.40
N SER A 128 -10.77 -4.12 -2.56
CA SER A 128 -9.87 -5.27 -2.41
C SER A 128 -8.66 -4.91 -1.57
N ASP A 129 -8.24 -5.86 -0.72
CA ASP A 129 -7.04 -5.81 0.11
C ASP A 129 -6.79 -4.43 0.72
N PRO A 130 -7.70 -3.94 1.61
CA PRO A 130 -7.56 -2.62 2.23
C PRO A 130 -6.25 -2.51 3.02
N ILE A 131 -5.84 -1.28 3.35
CA ILE A 131 -4.59 -1.00 4.08
C ILE A 131 -4.53 -1.74 5.43
N THR A 132 -5.68 -2.03 6.01
CA THR A 132 -5.85 -2.76 7.27
C THR A 132 -6.07 -4.27 7.07
N THR A 133 -5.66 -4.79 5.91
CA THR A 133 -5.59 -6.25 5.71
C THR A 133 -4.73 -6.89 6.78
N ASP A 134 -5.29 -7.82 7.55
CA ASP A 134 -4.65 -8.47 8.68
C ASP A 134 -4.89 -9.98 8.64
N ASN A 135 -3.83 -10.72 8.39
CA ASN A 135 -3.79 -12.17 8.46
C ASN A 135 -2.66 -12.64 9.38
N PHE A 136 -2.24 -11.79 10.33
CA PHE A 136 -1.19 -12.16 11.27
C PHE A 136 -1.51 -13.47 11.98
N VAL A 137 -0.50 -14.33 12.08
CA VAL A 137 -0.57 -15.44 13.03
C VAL A 137 -0.46 -14.88 14.46
N ASP A 138 -1.06 -15.54 15.44
CA ASP A 138 -1.16 -15.00 16.80
C ASP A 138 0.20 -14.66 17.40
N VAL A 139 1.21 -15.51 17.16
CA VAL A 139 2.58 -15.27 17.68
C VAL A 139 3.25 -14.03 17.05
N ALA A 140 2.85 -13.64 15.84
CA ALA A 140 3.37 -12.43 15.20
C ALA A 140 2.78 -11.14 15.80
N ARG A 141 1.66 -11.23 16.52
CA ARG A 141 0.98 -10.09 17.13
C ARG A 141 1.58 -9.65 18.45
N VAL A 142 2.23 -10.57 19.15
CA VAL A 142 2.79 -10.34 20.49
C VAL A 142 4.03 -9.47 20.41
N SER A 143 4.07 -8.38 21.19
CA SER A 143 5.21 -7.44 21.26
C SER A 143 6.14 -7.69 22.44
N GLY A 144 5.77 -8.27 23.48
CA GLY A 144 6.52 -8.37 24.75
C GLY A 144 6.09 -7.32 25.78
N VAL A 145 5.20 -6.39 25.44
CA VAL A 145 4.53 -5.45 26.36
C VAL A 145 3.02 -5.65 26.17
N PRO A 146 2.28 -6.09 27.20
CA PRO A 146 0.86 -6.46 27.04
C PRO A 146 -0.03 -5.35 26.52
N GLU A 147 0.31 -4.09 26.78
CA GLU A 147 -0.45 -2.91 26.35
C GLU A 147 -0.15 -2.50 24.90
N ILE A 148 0.80 -3.16 24.23
CA ILE A 148 1.26 -2.76 22.89
C ILE A 148 1.24 -3.98 21.97
N ASP A 149 0.23 -4.07 21.14
CA ASP A 149 0.15 -5.07 20.07
C ASP A 149 0.89 -4.62 18.81
N ARG A 150 1.49 -5.58 18.10
CA ARG A 150 1.96 -5.36 16.74
C ARG A 150 0.75 -5.24 15.81
N LYS A 151 0.80 -4.27 14.89
CA LYS A 151 -0.29 -3.99 13.93
C LYS A 151 0.14 -4.34 12.51
N CYS A 152 -0.74 -5.00 11.78
CA CYS A 152 -0.54 -5.24 10.35
C CYS A 152 -0.87 -3.98 9.57
N ARG A 153 0.15 -3.23 9.16
CA ARG A 153 0.02 -2.07 8.27
C ARG A 153 0.90 -2.28 7.05
N VAL A 154 0.31 -2.77 5.99
CA VAL A 154 1.02 -3.33 4.85
C VAL A 154 0.46 -2.79 3.53
N HIS A 155 1.31 -2.69 2.51
CA HIS A 155 0.88 -2.43 1.12
C HIS A 155 0.33 -3.72 0.48
N ALA A 156 -0.70 -4.32 1.12
CA ALA A 156 -1.22 -5.65 0.78
C ALA A 156 -1.62 -5.77 -0.69
N LEU A 157 -2.37 -4.78 -1.20
CA LEU A 157 -2.86 -4.76 -2.58
C LEU A 157 -1.72 -4.94 -3.59
N ASN A 158 -0.68 -4.11 -3.50
CA ASN A 158 0.47 -4.18 -4.41
C ASN A 158 1.29 -5.47 -4.20
N ILE A 159 1.59 -5.83 -2.96
CA ILE A 159 2.39 -7.01 -2.61
C ILE A 159 1.73 -8.28 -3.14
N LYS A 160 0.43 -8.47 -2.87
CA LYS A 160 -0.29 -9.67 -3.28
C LYS A 160 -0.40 -9.78 -4.79
N GLU A 161 -0.61 -8.66 -5.49
CA GLU A 161 -0.70 -8.68 -6.94
C GLU A 161 0.62 -9.05 -7.60
N VAL A 162 1.73 -8.43 -7.17
CA VAL A 162 3.06 -8.75 -7.70
C VAL A 162 3.42 -10.21 -7.43
N CYS A 163 3.13 -10.74 -6.23
CA CYS A 163 3.37 -12.15 -5.91
C CYS A 163 2.44 -13.08 -6.71
N ARG A 164 1.22 -12.65 -7.04
CA ARG A 164 0.32 -13.42 -7.93
C ARG A 164 0.89 -13.52 -9.34
N CYS A 165 1.37 -12.41 -9.89
CA CYS A 165 2.05 -12.42 -11.19
C CYS A 165 3.30 -13.33 -11.20
N GLU A 166 4.06 -13.34 -10.10
CA GLU A 166 5.21 -14.25 -9.98
C GLU A 166 4.78 -15.73 -9.88
N ALA A 167 3.68 -16.01 -9.16
CA ALA A 167 3.12 -17.37 -9.08
C ALA A 167 2.62 -17.85 -10.44
N GLU A 168 1.94 -17.00 -11.21
CA GLU A 168 1.48 -17.31 -12.57
C GLU A 168 2.64 -17.64 -13.52
N LYS A 169 3.78 -16.96 -13.43
CA LYS A 169 5.01 -17.28 -14.19
C LYS A 169 5.54 -18.68 -13.87
N LEU A 170 5.23 -19.19 -12.66
CA LEU A 170 5.57 -20.55 -12.24
C LEU A 170 4.47 -21.58 -12.57
N GLY A 171 3.38 -21.16 -13.23
CA GLY A 171 2.23 -22.02 -13.53
C GLY A 171 1.42 -22.44 -12.30
N LYS A 172 1.50 -21.66 -11.19
CA LYS A 172 0.85 -21.96 -9.92
C LYS A 172 -0.06 -20.82 -9.47
N LYS A 173 -0.99 -21.13 -8.56
CA LYS A 173 -1.79 -20.11 -7.88
C LYS A 173 -1.02 -19.55 -6.68
N LEU A 174 -1.27 -18.30 -6.33
CA LEU A 174 -0.63 -17.63 -5.17
C LEU A 174 -0.85 -18.40 -3.87
N GLU A 175 -2.01 -19.01 -3.71
CA GLU A 175 -2.40 -19.79 -2.52
C GLU A 175 -1.55 -21.07 -2.33
N GLN A 176 -0.78 -21.47 -3.32
CA GLN A 176 0.10 -22.64 -3.29
C GLN A 176 1.57 -22.29 -2.98
N LEU A 177 1.88 -21.00 -2.88
CA LEU A 177 3.25 -20.50 -2.80
C LEU A 177 3.44 -19.53 -1.63
N ASN A 178 4.70 -19.41 -1.20
CA ASN A 178 5.11 -18.43 -0.20
C ASN A 178 6.14 -17.48 -0.81
N PHE A 179 6.15 -16.24 -0.35
CA PHE A 179 7.10 -15.21 -0.79
C PHE A 179 7.55 -14.35 0.38
N VAL A 180 8.78 -13.90 0.35
CA VAL A 180 9.18 -12.69 1.09
C VAL A 180 8.95 -11.50 0.16
N ALA A 181 7.98 -10.67 0.45
CA ALA A 181 7.57 -9.59 -0.44
C ALA A 181 7.91 -8.22 0.15
N VAL A 182 8.59 -7.38 -0.62
CA VAL A 182 9.13 -6.10 -0.17
C VAL A 182 8.59 -4.98 -1.05
N HIS A 183 7.65 -4.21 -0.52
CA HIS A 183 7.21 -2.96 -1.15
C HIS A 183 8.05 -1.80 -0.61
N MET A 184 8.70 -1.06 -1.50
CA MET A 184 9.60 0.05 -1.18
C MET A 184 9.10 1.34 -1.83
N GLY A 185 8.61 2.26 -1.01
CA GLY A 185 8.12 3.59 -1.38
C GLY A 185 8.40 4.60 -0.28
N GLY A 186 7.53 5.57 -0.05
CA GLY A 186 7.58 6.44 1.13
C GLY A 186 7.54 5.65 2.44
N GLY A 187 6.78 4.53 2.47
CA GLY A 187 6.90 3.48 3.49
C GLY A 187 7.54 2.23 2.91
N VAL A 188 8.12 1.41 3.78
CA VAL A 188 8.69 0.10 3.41
C VAL A 188 7.93 -1.00 4.15
N SER A 189 7.29 -1.91 3.39
CA SER A 189 6.68 -3.12 3.93
C SER A 189 7.49 -4.33 3.53
N VAL A 190 7.96 -5.11 4.50
CA VAL A 190 8.62 -6.39 4.29
C VAL A 190 7.75 -7.48 4.89
N ALA A 191 7.07 -8.22 4.03
CA ALA A 191 6.01 -9.15 4.41
C ALA A 191 6.43 -10.61 4.19
N ALA A 192 6.11 -11.44 5.18
CA ALA A 192 6.07 -12.88 5.06
C ALA A 192 4.69 -13.27 4.47
N LEU A 193 4.66 -13.64 3.20
CA LEU A 193 3.44 -14.04 2.49
C LEU A 193 3.38 -15.56 2.41
N GLN A 194 2.41 -16.17 3.08
CA GLN A 194 2.18 -17.61 3.07
C GLN A 194 0.81 -17.93 2.46
N GLY A 195 0.78 -18.68 1.37
CA GLY A 195 -0.48 -19.05 0.72
C GLY A 195 -1.37 -17.85 0.38
N GLY A 196 -0.78 -16.73 -0.06
CA GLY A 196 -1.49 -15.49 -0.38
C GLY A 196 -1.92 -14.66 0.84
N LYS A 197 -1.57 -15.06 2.08
CA LYS A 197 -1.87 -14.36 3.33
C LYS A 197 -0.61 -13.71 3.88
N VAL A 198 -0.69 -12.45 4.32
CA VAL A 198 0.39 -11.76 5.03
C VAL A 198 0.36 -12.23 6.49
N ILE A 199 1.21 -13.21 6.84
CA ILE A 199 1.23 -13.81 8.18
C ILE A 199 2.09 -13.03 9.17
N ASP A 200 3.02 -12.22 8.69
CA ASP A 200 3.84 -11.29 9.46
C ASP A 200 4.34 -10.15 8.55
N VAL A 201 4.46 -8.96 9.08
CA VAL A 201 5.02 -7.78 8.41
C VAL A 201 5.46 -6.75 9.45
N ASN A 202 6.42 -5.91 9.11
CA ASN A 202 6.71 -4.69 9.87
C ASN A 202 5.55 -3.69 9.74
N ASP A 203 5.41 -2.80 10.73
CA ASP A 203 4.50 -1.64 10.59
C ASP A 203 5.19 -0.55 9.74
N ALA A 204 4.75 -0.41 8.50
CA ALA A 204 5.34 0.52 7.55
C ALA A 204 5.08 2.01 7.86
N LEU A 205 4.31 2.34 8.90
CA LEU A 205 3.97 3.73 9.24
C LEU A 205 4.74 4.24 10.48
N LEU A 206 4.53 3.62 11.63
CA LEU A 206 5.04 4.10 12.93
C LEU A 206 5.56 2.95 13.79
N GLY A 207 5.98 1.86 13.21
CA GLY A 207 6.37 0.70 13.97
C GLY A 207 7.78 0.23 13.68
N MET A 208 7.93 -1.07 13.81
CA MET A 208 9.17 -1.78 13.59
C MET A 208 9.54 -1.81 12.11
N GLY A 209 10.76 -2.18 11.80
CA GLY A 209 11.25 -2.36 10.44
C GLY A 209 12.26 -1.29 10.01
N PRO A 210 12.64 -1.27 8.73
CA PRO A 210 13.66 -0.34 8.23
C PRO A 210 13.13 1.09 8.22
N PHE A 211 14.02 2.06 8.41
CA PHE A 211 13.68 3.44 8.06
C PHE A 211 13.52 3.59 6.55
N SER A 212 12.74 4.58 6.15
CA SER A 212 12.42 4.88 4.75
C SER A 212 12.92 6.30 4.39
N PRO A 213 12.62 6.81 3.19
CA PRO A 213 12.96 8.18 2.85
C PRO A 213 12.50 9.25 3.85
N ASP A 214 11.35 9.08 4.50
CA ASP A 214 10.74 10.07 5.40
C ASP A 214 10.27 9.52 6.76
N ARG A 215 10.44 8.21 7.03
CA ARG A 215 9.99 7.55 8.27
C ARG A 215 11.15 6.99 9.07
N ALA A 216 11.00 7.00 10.39
CA ALA A 216 12.05 6.61 11.33
C ALA A 216 12.37 5.11 11.34
N GLY A 217 11.38 4.23 11.06
CA GLY A 217 11.51 2.80 11.28
C GLY A 217 11.69 2.44 12.75
N ALA A 218 12.31 1.29 13.01
CA ALA A 218 12.62 0.83 14.37
C ALA A 218 13.68 1.70 15.02
N LEU A 219 13.42 2.08 16.27
CA LEU A 219 14.29 2.95 17.06
C LEU A 219 14.74 2.26 18.34
N PRO A 220 15.93 2.60 18.89
CA PRO A 220 16.30 2.24 20.25
C PRO A 220 15.29 2.80 21.26
N ILE A 221 14.53 1.92 21.92
CA ILE A 221 13.39 2.29 22.80
C ILE A 221 13.81 3.28 23.87
N GLY A 222 14.96 3.08 24.55
CA GLY A 222 15.42 3.99 25.59
C GLY A 222 15.70 5.42 25.10
N GLY A 223 16.17 5.57 23.87
CA GLY A 223 16.34 6.86 23.20
C GLY A 223 15.01 7.52 22.86
N LEU A 224 14.06 6.77 22.34
CA LEU A 224 12.73 7.23 22.01
C LEU A 224 11.98 7.74 23.27
N VAL A 225 12.00 6.95 24.36
CA VAL A 225 11.37 7.34 25.64
C VAL A 225 11.97 8.66 26.14
N LYS A 226 13.31 8.80 26.16
CA LYS A 226 13.96 10.06 26.57
C LYS A 226 13.54 11.23 25.70
N LEU A 227 13.41 11.04 24.40
CA LEU A 227 12.99 12.09 23.49
C LEU A 227 11.52 12.48 23.71
N CYS A 228 10.62 11.53 23.92
CA CYS A 228 9.20 11.78 24.21
C CYS A 228 9.01 12.57 25.51
N TYR A 229 9.79 12.28 26.55
CA TYR A 229 9.71 12.98 27.85
C TYR A 229 10.68 14.16 27.99
N SER A 230 11.32 14.60 26.91
CA SER A 230 12.25 15.73 26.94
C SER A 230 11.57 17.10 27.06
N GLY A 231 10.25 17.17 26.85
CA GLY A 231 9.51 18.43 26.75
C GLY A 231 9.71 19.20 25.43
N GLN A 232 10.50 18.65 24.49
CA GLN A 232 10.78 19.32 23.21
C GLN A 232 9.66 19.16 22.17
N PHE A 233 8.82 18.15 22.32
CA PHE A 233 7.77 17.80 21.36
C PHE A 233 6.49 17.42 22.10
N THR A 234 5.36 17.86 21.58
CA THR A 234 4.05 17.29 21.89
C THR A 234 3.93 15.91 21.26
N GLU A 235 2.93 15.11 21.66
CA GLU A 235 2.65 13.80 21.04
C GLU A 235 2.44 13.93 19.54
N ALA A 236 1.63 14.90 19.09
CA ALA A 236 1.33 15.11 17.68
C ALA A 236 2.59 15.46 16.86
N GLU A 237 3.46 16.33 17.41
CA GLU A 237 4.74 16.70 16.77
C GLU A 237 5.70 15.50 16.73
N MET A 238 5.71 14.67 17.76
CA MET A 238 6.53 13.46 17.77
C MET A 238 6.06 12.44 16.73
N ILE A 239 4.76 12.22 16.64
CA ILE A 239 4.16 11.35 15.61
C ILE A 239 4.49 11.86 14.19
N ASP A 240 4.34 13.17 13.94
CA ASP A 240 4.68 13.77 12.66
C ASP A 240 6.18 13.65 12.35
N LYS A 241 7.04 13.90 13.35
CA LYS A 241 8.49 13.72 13.23
C LYS A 241 8.86 12.29 12.81
N LEU A 242 8.30 11.28 13.46
CA LEU A 242 8.65 9.88 13.21
C LEU A 242 8.07 9.35 11.91
N SER A 243 6.90 9.84 11.48
CA SER A 243 6.18 9.34 10.31
C SER A 243 6.40 10.11 9.01
N ARG A 244 7.00 11.33 9.07
CA ARG A 244 7.13 12.21 7.89
C ARG A 244 8.42 13.04 7.83
N LYS A 245 9.14 13.20 8.94
CA LYS A 245 10.31 14.10 9.06
C LYS A 245 11.54 13.36 9.58
N SER A 246 11.58 12.05 9.40
CA SER A 246 12.70 11.16 9.75
C SER A 246 13.27 10.47 8.51
N GLY A 247 14.07 9.43 8.67
CA GLY A 247 14.65 8.73 7.54
C GLY A 247 15.68 9.56 6.77
N LEU A 248 15.80 9.36 5.46
CA LEU A 248 16.78 10.06 4.64
C LEU A 248 16.66 11.58 4.73
N ILE A 249 15.42 12.10 4.69
CA ILE A 249 15.18 13.55 4.74
C ILE A 249 15.76 14.20 6.01
N ALA A 250 15.71 13.50 7.14
CA ALA A 250 16.26 14.04 8.40
C ALA A 250 17.81 14.08 8.38
N TYR A 251 18.46 13.20 7.65
CA TYR A 251 19.91 13.11 7.62
C TYR A 251 20.56 13.92 6.51
N ILE A 252 19.92 13.98 5.33
CA ILE A 252 20.51 14.56 4.11
C ILE A 252 19.61 15.59 3.41
N GLY A 253 18.46 15.93 4.03
CA GLY A 253 17.56 16.98 3.54
C GLY A 253 16.68 16.60 2.35
N VAL A 254 16.77 15.36 1.85
CA VAL A 254 15.99 14.89 0.69
C VAL A 254 15.34 13.54 0.96
N ALA A 255 14.07 13.40 0.52
CA ALA A 255 13.32 12.15 0.58
C ALA A 255 13.27 11.44 -0.78
N ASP A 256 13.51 12.13 -1.89
CA ASP A 256 13.51 11.50 -3.21
C ASP A 256 14.82 10.71 -3.41
N LEU A 257 14.65 9.41 -3.69
CA LEU A 257 15.79 8.50 -3.87
C LEU A 257 16.64 8.88 -5.09
N ARG A 258 16.06 9.49 -6.11
CA ARG A 258 16.78 9.98 -7.30
C ARG A 258 17.70 11.15 -6.94
N GLU A 259 17.24 12.06 -6.08
CA GLU A 259 18.06 13.15 -5.56
C GLU A 259 19.15 12.63 -4.63
N THR A 260 18.83 11.65 -3.79
CA THR A 260 19.84 10.95 -2.96
C THR A 260 20.93 10.34 -3.82
N GLN A 261 20.58 9.69 -4.93
CA GLN A 261 21.57 9.10 -5.86
C GLN A 261 22.46 10.18 -6.52
N LYS A 262 21.89 11.33 -6.89
CA LYS A 262 22.67 12.46 -7.42
C LYS A 262 23.67 13.00 -6.39
N LEU A 263 23.32 13.05 -5.11
CA LEU A 263 24.24 13.44 -4.04
C LEU A 263 25.40 12.44 -3.94
N ILE A 264 25.09 11.14 -3.97
CA ILE A 264 26.10 10.07 -3.93
C ILE A 264 27.04 10.17 -5.14
N ASP A 265 26.52 10.39 -6.34
CA ASP A 265 27.29 10.49 -7.58
C ASP A 265 28.22 11.74 -7.59
N ARG A 266 27.89 12.77 -6.81
CA ARG A 266 28.73 13.94 -6.55
C ARG A 266 29.77 13.72 -5.43
N GLY A 267 29.82 12.52 -4.85
CA GLY A 267 30.79 12.15 -3.81
C GLY A 267 30.34 12.42 -2.38
N ASP A 268 29.06 12.70 -2.13
CA ASP A 268 28.54 12.93 -0.77
C ASP A 268 28.57 11.62 0.06
N GLN A 269 29.52 11.55 0.98
CA GLN A 269 29.74 10.38 1.84
C GLN A 269 28.63 10.17 2.86
N LYS A 270 27.95 11.24 3.30
CA LYS A 270 26.80 11.13 4.20
C LYS A 270 25.61 10.52 3.47
N ALA A 271 25.32 10.99 2.25
CA ALA A 271 24.25 10.41 1.43
C ALA A 271 24.53 8.94 1.15
N LEU A 272 25.75 8.55 0.83
CA LEU A 272 26.14 7.15 0.63
C LEU A 272 25.95 6.32 1.90
N LEU A 273 26.39 6.83 3.06
CA LEU A 273 26.24 6.13 4.34
C LEU A 273 24.79 5.85 4.67
N TYR A 274 23.92 6.87 4.61
CA TYR A 274 22.51 6.69 5.00
C TYR A 274 21.70 5.90 3.96
N PHE A 275 22.04 6.01 2.69
CA PHE A 275 21.49 5.14 1.65
C PHE A 275 21.83 3.66 1.91
N ASN A 276 23.09 3.35 2.18
CA ASN A 276 23.53 1.99 2.49
C ASN A 276 22.92 1.49 3.82
N ALA A 277 22.77 2.35 4.82
CA ALA A 277 22.12 2.00 6.08
C ALA A 277 20.64 1.63 5.89
N MET A 278 19.93 2.36 5.01
CA MET A 278 18.54 2.02 4.65
C MET A 278 18.48 0.66 3.95
N ALA A 279 19.34 0.42 2.94
CA ALA A 279 19.40 -0.85 2.23
C ALA A 279 19.74 -2.01 3.18
N TYR A 280 20.66 -1.81 4.12
CA TYR A 280 21.05 -2.79 5.14
C TYR A 280 19.88 -3.13 6.08
N GLN A 281 19.12 -2.13 6.53
CA GLN A 281 17.95 -2.38 7.39
C GLN A 281 16.84 -3.10 6.63
N ILE A 282 16.60 -2.77 5.36
CA ILE A 282 15.67 -3.52 4.51
C ILE A 282 16.10 -4.98 4.40
N ALA A 283 17.39 -5.22 4.16
CA ALA A 283 17.93 -6.58 4.06
C ALA A 283 17.78 -7.38 5.37
N LYS A 284 17.98 -6.76 6.52
CA LYS A 284 17.74 -7.39 7.82
C LYS A 284 16.29 -7.78 8.01
N GLU A 285 15.35 -6.91 7.63
CA GLU A 285 13.92 -7.18 7.73
C GLU A 285 13.50 -8.33 6.78
N ILE A 286 14.11 -8.43 5.59
CA ILE A 286 13.95 -9.57 4.69
C ILE A 286 14.36 -10.87 5.40
N GLY A 287 15.46 -10.86 6.13
CA GLY A 287 15.89 -12.01 6.94
C GLY A 287 14.87 -12.41 8.01
N GLN A 288 14.24 -11.44 8.68
CA GLN A 288 13.18 -11.70 9.66
C GLN A 288 11.95 -12.34 9.01
N ALA A 289 11.50 -11.79 7.86
CA ALA A 289 10.37 -12.34 7.10
C ALA A 289 10.68 -13.76 6.57
N ALA A 290 11.92 -14.03 6.16
CA ALA A 290 12.35 -15.36 5.74
C ALA A 290 12.28 -16.37 6.90
N VAL A 291 12.64 -15.96 8.12
CA VAL A 291 12.52 -16.78 9.34
C VAL A 291 11.05 -17.04 9.67
N ALA A 292 10.16 -16.04 9.52
CA ALA A 292 8.72 -16.21 9.73
C ALA A 292 8.11 -17.28 8.80
N LEU A 293 8.70 -17.49 7.63
CA LEU A 293 8.36 -18.57 6.68
C LEU A 293 9.17 -19.85 6.90
N ALA A 294 9.98 -19.94 7.95
CA ALA A 294 10.89 -21.04 8.21
C ALA A 294 11.82 -21.38 7.01
N GLY A 295 12.20 -20.38 6.24
CA GLY A 295 13.00 -20.51 5.02
C GLY A 295 12.28 -21.17 3.84
N LYS A 296 10.96 -21.40 3.91
CA LYS A 296 10.17 -22.08 2.87
C LYS A 296 9.42 -21.05 2.03
N PHE A 297 10.08 -20.51 1.03
CA PHE A 297 9.50 -19.54 0.08
C PHE A 297 10.14 -19.67 -1.31
N GLU A 298 9.43 -19.25 -2.36
CA GLU A 298 9.86 -19.37 -3.75
C GLU A 298 10.86 -18.27 -4.14
N ALA A 299 10.63 -17.05 -3.67
CA ALA A 299 11.49 -15.90 -3.98
C ALA A 299 11.31 -14.76 -2.97
N ILE A 300 12.32 -13.90 -2.93
CA ILE A 300 12.25 -12.55 -2.38
C ILE A 300 11.82 -11.63 -3.53
N VAL A 301 10.70 -10.94 -3.40
CA VAL A 301 10.15 -10.07 -4.46
C VAL A 301 10.28 -8.62 -4.02
N LEU A 302 11.12 -7.84 -4.72
CA LEU A 302 11.32 -6.41 -4.49
C LEU A 302 10.43 -5.62 -5.43
N THR A 303 9.54 -4.77 -4.89
CA THR A 303 8.59 -3.95 -5.65
C THR A 303 8.43 -2.55 -5.06
N GLY A 304 7.51 -1.74 -5.61
CA GLY A 304 7.32 -0.34 -5.25
C GLY A 304 8.17 0.61 -6.08
N GLY A 305 7.95 1.90 -5.93
CA GLY A 305 8.62 2.94 -6.71
C GLY A 305 10.14 2.95 -6.55
N MET A 306 10.64 2.68 -5.34
CA MET A 306 12.09 2.64 -5.06
C MET A 306 12.79 1.42 -5.68
N ALA A 307 12.06 0.37 -6.06
CA ALA A 307 12.62 -0.78 -6.76
C ALA A 307 13.13 -0.46 -8.19
N ASN A 308 12.77 0.71 -8.74
CA ASN A 308 13.39 1.24 -9.97
C ASN A 308 14.87 1.62 -9.79
N SER A 309 15.36 1.78 -8.55
CA SER A 309 16.76 2.05 -8.28
C SER A 309 17.58 0.76 -8.34
N GLU A 310 18.30 0.55 -9.44
CA GLU A 310 19.23 -0.58 -9.58
C GLU A 310 20.27 -0.57 -8.46
N ARG A 311 20.78 0.62 -8.07
CA ARG A 311 21.72 0.76 -6.96
C ARG A 311 21.14 0.22 -5.65
N LEU A 312 19.87 0.56 -5.32
CA LEU A 312 19.23 0.08 -4.09
C LEU A 312 19.03 -1.43 -4.13
N THR A 313 18.46 -1.93 -5.23
CA THR A 313 18.19 -3.37 -5.35
C THR A 313 19.47 -4.19 -5.39
N ALA A 314 20.53 -3.69 -6.02
CA ALA A 314 21.84 -4.32 -6.00
C ALA A 314 22.46 -4.33 -4.59
N GLU A 315 22.32 -3.23 -3.83
CA GLU A 315 22.83 -3.16 -2.46
C GLU A 315 22.10 -4.14 -1.56
N ILE A 316 20.76 -4.21 -1.63
CA ILE A 316 19.97 -5.20 -0.89
C ILE A 316 20.37 -6.62 -1.27
N LYS A 317 20.50 -6.93 -2.57
CA LYS A 317 20.88 -8.27 -3.05
C LYS A 317 22.21 -8.77 -2.45
N LYS A 318 23.18 -7.91 -2.20
CA LYS A 318 24.45 -8.31 -1.56
C LYS A 318 24.23 -9.04 -0.23
N TYR A 319 23.22 -8.62 0.53
CA TYR A 319 22.93 -9.16 1.85
C TYR A 319 21.98 -10.34 1.86
N VAL A 320 21.10 -10.48 0.83
CA VAL A 320 19.99 -11.44 0.91
C VAL A 320 20.05 -12.57 -0.12
N SER A 321 20.96 -12.51 -1.12
CA SER A 321 21.03 -13.52 -2.19
C SER A 321 21.32 -14.95 -1.69
N PHE A 322 21.90 -15.09 -0.53
CA PHE A 322 22.13 -16.40 0.08
C PHE A 322 20.84 -17.06 0.61
N LEU A 323 19.78 -16.27 0.84
CA LEU A 323 18.48 -16.78 1.31
C LEU A 323 17.67 -17.44 0.17
N GLY A 324 17.92 -17.05 -1.09
CA GLY A 324 17.21 -17.59 -2.23
C GLY A 324 17.13 -16.64 -3.42
N LYS A 325 16.26 -16.97 -4.36
CA LYS A 325 16.03 -16.17 -5.57
C LYS A 325 15.50 -14.78 -5.21
N VAL A 326 16.08 -13.73 -5.81
CA VAL A 326 15.60 -12.35 -5.69
C VAL A 326 15.05 -11.89 -7.03
N THR A 327 13.77 -11.56 -7.07
CA THR A 327 13.09 -11.00 -8.25
C THR A 327 12.80 -9.52 -8.00
N VAL A 328 13.01 -8.68 -9.01
CA VAL A 328 12.71 -7.26 -8.95
C VAL A 328 11.58 -6.94 -9.92
N VAL A 329 10.50 -6.39 -9.39
CA VAL A 329 9.30 -5.99 -10.15
C VAL A 329 9.00 -4.53 -9.77
N PRO A 330 9.66 -3.56 -10.41
CA PRO A 330 9.54 -2.15 -10.04
C PRO A 330 8.15 -1.59 -10.35
N GLY A 331 7.69 -0.66 -9.54
CA GLY A 331 6.47 0.10 -9.77
C GLY A 331 5.37 -0.17 -8.74
N GLU A 332 4.30 0.58 -8.91
CA GLU A 332 3.09 0.50 -8.11
C GLU A 332 1.96 -0.02 -9.01
N PHE A 333 1.44 -1.20 -8.69
CA PHE A 333 0.45 -1.90 -9.51
C PHE A 333 -0.97 -1.77 -8.94
N GLU A 334 -1.24 -0.73 -8.14
CA GLU A 334 -2.53 -0.59 -7.43
C GLU A 334 -3.74 -0.61 -8.39
N MET A 335 -3.66 0.10 -9.53
CA MET A 335 -4.76 0.13 -10.50
C MET A 335 -4.97 -1.25 -11.15
N ALA A 336 -3.89 -1.90 -11.55
CA ALA A 336 -3.92 -3.25 -12.11
C ALA A 336 -4.39 -4.29 -11.06
N ALA A 337 -3.96 -4.14 -9.81
CA ALA A 337 -4.38 -5.01 -8.71
C ALA A 337 -5.88 -4.91 -8.41
N LEU A 338 -6.43 -3.69 -8.42
CA LEU A 338 -7.87 -3.47 -8.27
C LEU A 338 -8.64 -4.05 -9.44
N ALA A 339 -8.15 -3.86 -10.68
CA ALA A 339 -8.76 -4.44 -11.87
C ALA A 339 -8.72 -5.97 -11.83
N ALA A 340 -7.58 -6.57 -11.47
CA ALA A 340 -7.45 -8.02 -11.32
C ALA A 340 -8.39 -8.59 -10.25
N ALA A 341 -8.64 -7.85 -9.16
CA ALA A 341 -9.64 -8.24 -8.15
C ALA A 341 -11.06 -8.27 -8.74
N GLY A 342 -11.42 -7.24 -9.52
CA GLY A 342 -12.69 -7.20 -10.26
C GLY A 342 -12.82 -8.36 -11.25
N VAL A 343 -11.75 -8.68 -11.98
CA VAL A 343 -11.72 -9.83 -12.92
C VAL A 343 -11.95 -11.15 -12.18
N ARG A 344 -11.27 -11.37 -11.04
CA ARG A 344 -11.45 -12.59 -10.23
C ARG A 344 -12.88 -12.73 -9.72
N PHE A 345 -13.49 -11.61 -9.29
CA PHE A 345 -14.89 -11.59 -8.89
C PHE A 345 -15.82 -11.92 -10.06
N LEU A 346 -15.70 -11.23 -11.19
CA LEU A 346 -16.58 -11.42 -12.35
C LEU A 346 -16.48 -12.84 -12.95
N ASN A 347 -15.30 -13.44 -12.88
CA ASN A 347 -15.05 -14.83 -13.33
C ASN A 347 -15.41 -15.90 -12.28
N GLY A 348 -15.94 -15.52 -11.11
CA GLY A 348 -16.28 -16.44 -10.03
C GLY A 348 -15.08 -17.11 -9.35
N GLN A 349 -13.89 -16.59 -9.56
CA GLN A 349 -12.64 -17.09 -8.96
C GLN A 349 -12.45 -16.61 -7.51
N GLU A 350 -13.06 -15.49 -7.15
CA GLU A 350 -13.05 -14.92 -5.82
C GLU A 350 -14.48 -14.54 -5.39
N LYS A 351 -14.89 -14.99 -4.21
CA LYS A 351 -16.17 -14.59 -3.61
C LYS A 351 -15.96 -13.32 -2.80
N LEU A 352 -16.87 -12.36 -2.95
CA LEU A 352 -16.85 -11.17 -2.11
C LEU A 352 -17.19 -11.53 -0.66
N LYS A 353 -16.40 -11.00 0.26
CA LYS A 353 -16.64 -11.05 1.69
C LYS A 353 -17.62 -9.95 2.10
N ILE A 354 -18.23 -10.12 3.26
CA ILE A 354 -19.10 -9.11 3.89
C ILE A 354 -18.27 -8.42 4.98
N TYR A 355 -18.38 -7.09 5.04
CA TYR A 355 -17.73 -6.25 6.04
C TYR A 355 -18.34 -6.41 7.44
#